data_4738fb23bce0bbe86582d6246e3e0fcd
#
_entry.id   4738fb23bce0bbe86582d6246e3e0fcd
#
_cell.length_a   1.000
_cell.length_b   1.000
_cell.length_c   1.000
_cell.angle_alpha   90.00
_cell.angle_beta   90.00
_cell.angle_gamma   90.00
#
_symmetry.space_group_name_H-M   'P 1'
#
loop_
_entity.id
_entity.type
_entity.pdbx_description
1 polymer ?
#
loop_
_entity_poly.entity_id
_entity_poly.type
_entity_poly.pdbx_seq_one_letter_code
_entity_poly.pdbx_strand_id
1 'polypeptide(L)'
;MYGCVAVSAIFLIIALAVSAYWALFATSITIALSCIPWTILRISIDTKDTKPLATLDEYEAQVLDHWRQKAFKLSTTLLFVGGLAAFASNFRFLSGDTFEINSTKFLLGVGYYLLFSYFISGTLPAVGYALTFNQNSED
;
A
#
# COMPACT_ATOMS: atom_id res chain seq x y z
N MET A 1 -11.51 3.47 -2.01
CA MET A 1 -10.24 3.27 -1.30
C MET A 1 -9.03 3.47 -2.22
N TYR A 2 -8.80 2.65 -3.24
CA TYR A 2 -7.63 2.78 -4.13
C TYR A 2 -7.53 4.12 -4.85
N GLY A 3 -8.67 4.79 -5.16
CA GLY A 3 -8.67 6.15 -5.70
C GLY A 3 -7.99 7.17 -4.77
N CYS A 4 -8.25 7.10 -3.45
CA CYS A 4 -7.57 7.97 -2.48
C CYS A 4 -6.07 7.70 -2.41
N VAL A 5 -5.66 6.42 -2.51
CA VAL A 5 -4.25 6.04 -2.54
C VAL A 5 -3.56 6.58 -3.80
N ALA A 6 -4.21 6.50 -4.96
CA ALA A 6 -3.69 7.08 -6.20
C ALA A 6 -3.53 8.61 -6.12
N VAL A 7 -4.53 9.30 -5.58
CA VAL A 7 -4.47 10.76 -5.35
C VAL A 7 -3.33 11.12 -4.39
N SER A 8 -3.16 10.34 -3.31
CA SER A 8 -2.04 10.54 -2.37
C SER A 8 -0.68 10.38 -3.04
N ALA A 9 -0.54 9.39 -3.94
CA ALA A 9 0.70 9.19 -4.69
C ALA A 9 1.01 10.37 -5.62
N ILE A 10 -0.01 10.94 -6.27
CA ILE A 10 0.14 12.14 -7.11
C ILE A 10 0.62 13.33 -6.27
N PHE A 11 0.00 13.59 -5.12
CA PHE A 11 0.44 14.67 -4.21
C PHE A 11 1.87 14.46 -3.71
N LEU A 12 2.26 13.20 -3.43
CA LEU A 12 3.64 12.90 -3.04
C LEU A 12 4.64 13.23 -4.16
N ILE A 13 4.33 12.86 -5.40
CA ILE A 13 5.19 13.18 -6.55
C ILE A 13 5.34 14.69 -6.70
N ILE A 14 4.25 15.45 -6.58
CA ILE A 14 4.27 16.92 -6.63
C ILE A 14 5.11 17.48 -5.48
N ALA A 15 4.94 16.97 -4.26
CA ALA A 15 5.69 17.41 -3.09
C ALA A 15 7.21 17.23 -3.26
N LEU A 16 7.63 16.09 -3.80
CA LEU A 16 9.04 15.79 -4.02
C LEU A 16 9.64 16.61 -5.19
N ALA A 17 8.86 16.80 -6.26
CA ALA A 17 9.30 17.53 -7.46
C ALA A 17 9.43 19.04 -7.21
N VAL A 18 8.43 19.67 -6.58
CA VAL A 18 8.32 21.12 -6.41
C VAL A 18 8.76 21.61 -5.02
N SER A 19 9.15 20.69 -4.11
CA SER A 19 9.48 21.00 -2.72
C SER A 19 8.35 21.72 -1.96
N ALA A 20 7.12 21.40 -2.29
CA ALA A 20 5.94 22.05 -1.73
C ALA A 20 5.49 21.38 -0.42
N TYR A 21 5.72 21.98 0.72
CA TYR A 21 5.32 21.44 2.03
C TYR A 21 3.81 21.20 2.16
N TRP A 22 2.97 22.02 1.52
CA TRP A 22 1.53 21.82 1.51
C TRP A 22 1.11 20.50 0.87
N ALA A 23 1.87 20.03 -0.14
CA ALA A 23 1.56 18.77 -0.81
C ALA A 23 1.90 17.54 0.09
N LEU A 24 2.90 17.64 0.98
CA LEU A 24 3.13 16.62 2.01
C LEU A 24 1.97 16.55 3.01
N PHE A 25 1.43 17.70 3.41
CA PHE A 25 0.24 17.77 4.26
C PHE A 25 -0.96 17.13 3.57
N ALA A 26 -1.20 17.47 2.30
CA ALA A 26 -2.28 16.88 1.50
C ALA A 26 -2.12 15.36 1.35
N THR A 27 -0.90 14.86 1.15
CA THR A 27 -0.59 13.42 1.10
C THR A 27 -0.97 12.74 2.41
N SER A 28 -0.59 13.30 3.55
CA SER A 28 -0.89 12.73 4.87
C SER A 28 -2.39 12.68 5.15
N ILE A 29 -3.12 13.74 4.80
CA ILE A 29 -4.58 13.81 4.97
C ILE A 29 -5.27 12.77 4.07
N THR A 30 -4.89 12.66 2.81
CA THR A 30 -5.50 11.69 1.88
C THR A 30 -5.23 10.24 2.27
N ILE A 31 -4.05 9.94 2.82
CA ILE A 31 -3.75 8.61 3.39
C ILE A 31 -4.66 8.35 4.61
N ALA A 32 -4.79 9.31 5.52
CA ALA A 32 -5.65 9.18 6.69
C ALA A 32 -7.12 8.97 6.28
N LEU A 33 -7.62 9.72 5.29
CA LEU A 33 -8.95 9.54 4.75
C LEU A 33 -9.16 8.17 4.10
N SER A 34 -8.11 7.54 3.55
CA SER A 34 -8.18 6.19 2.99
C SER A 34 -8.45 5.10 4.05
N CYS A 35 -8.17 5.36 5.31
CA CYS A 35 -8.47 4.45 6.41
C CYS A 35 -9.99 4.31 6.66
N ILE A 36 -10.79 5.34 6.34
CA ILE A 36 -12.25 5.31 6.56
C ILE A 36 -12.92 4.21 5.71
N PRO A 37 -12.82 4.21 4.36
CA PRO A 37 -13.43 3.17 3.54
C PRO A 37 -12.84 1.78 3.84
N TRP A 38 -11.58 1.71 4.25
CA TRP A 38 -10.97 0.43 4.67
C TRP A 38 -11.61 -0.11 5.95
N THR A 39 -11.84 0.75 6.95
CA THR A 39 -12.51 0.36 8.20
C THR A 39 -13.95 -0.09 7.93
N ILE A 40 -14.69 0.66 7.09
CA ILE A 40 -16.05 0.30 6.70
C ILE A 40 -16.07 -1.08 6.02
N LEU A 41 -15.16 -1.32 5.09
CA LEU A 41 -15.03 -2.61 4.40
C LEU A 41 -14.79 -3.75 5.40
N ARG A 42 -13.85 -3.57 6.35
CA ARG A 42 -13.56 -4.59 7.37
C ARG A 42 -14.74 -4.90 8.27
N ILE A 43 -15.51 -3.88 8.64
CA ILE A 43 -16.74 -4.07 9.40
C ILE A 43 -17.76 -4.85 8.57
N SER A 44 -17.92 -4.55 7.29
CA SER A 44 -18.88 -5.21 6.40
C SER A 44 -18.60 -6.70 6.18
N ILE A 45 -17.32 -7.11 6.21
CA ILE A 45 -16.92 -8.52 6.10
C ILE A 45 -16.72 -9.20 7.48
N ASP A 46 -17.22 -8.58 8.56
CA ASP A 46 -17.08 -9.10 9.93
C ASP A 46 -15.62 -9.44 10.32
N THR A 47 -14.67 -8.64 9.84
CA THR A 47 -13.22 -8.82 10.05
C THR A 47 -12.70 -10.22 9.68
N LYS A 48 -13.38 -10.93 8.78
CA LYS A 48 -12.99 -12.29 8.36
C LYS A 48 -11.59 -12.35 7.76
N ASP A 49 -11.11 -11.24 7.20
CA ASP A 49 -9.76 -11.09 6.65
C ASP A 49 -8.64 -11.40 7.67
N THR A 50 -8.91 -11.25 8.97
CA THR A 50 -7.95 -11.47 10.05
C THR A 50 -8.22 -12.73 10.88
N LYS A 51 -9.37 -13.38 10.70
CA LYS A 51 -9.71 -14.61 11.43
C LYS A 51 -8.77 -15.76 11.07
N PRO A 52 -8.48 -16.68 12.01
CA PRO A 52 -7.78 -17.93 11.71
C PRO A 52 -8.56 -18.74 10.67
N LEU A 53 -7.87 -19.36 9.70
CA LEU A 53 -8.50 -20.16 8.65
C LEU A 53 -9.35 -21.30 9.20
N ALA A 54 -8.97 -21.86 10.35
CA ALA A 54 -9.70 -22.96 11.01
C ALA A 54 -11.09 -22.56 11.55
N THR A 55 -11.41 -21.26 11.61
CA THR A 55 -12.71 -20.75 12.10
C THR A 55 -13.66 -20.35 10.97
N LEU A 56 -13.23 -20.51 9.72
CA LEU A 56 -13.98 -20.20 8.53
C LEU A 56 -14.45 -21.49 7.85
N ASP A 57 -15.52 -21.39 7.04
CA ASP A 57 -15.91 -22.49 6.17
C ASP A 57 -14.79 -22.83 5.18
N GLU A 58 -14.75 -24.08 4.72
CA GLU A 58 -13.68 -24.56 3.84
C GLU A 58 -13.51 -23.70 2.58
N TYR A 59 -14.60 -23.27 1.97
CA TYR A 59 -14.57 -22.38 0.79
C TYR A 59 -14.07 -20.98 1.14
N GLU A 60 -14.57 -20.38 2.23
CA GLU A 60 -14.11 -19.08 2.71
C GLU A 60 -12.62 -19.10 3.05
N ALA A 61 -12.15 -20.18 3.69
CA ALA A 61 -10.75 -20.37 4.04
C ALA A 61 -9.85 -20.44 2.79
N GLN A 62 -10.25 -21.16 1.76
CA GLN A 62 -9.51 -21.26 0.50
C GLN A 62 -9.43 -19.91 -0.22
N VAL A 63 -10.54 -19.17 -0.32
CA VAL A 63 -10.59 -17.85 -0.94
C VAL A 63 -9.68 -16.89 -0.18
N LEU A 64 -9.78 -16.86 1.15
CA LEU A 64 -8.98 -15.96 1.97
C LEU A 64 -7.48 -16.30 1.89
N ASP A 65 -7.11 -17.57 1.93
CA ASP A 65 -5.73 -18.01 1.82
C ASP A 65 -5.12 -17.60 0.46
N HIS A 66 -5.88 -17.78 -0.62
CA HIS A 66 -5.47 -17.33 -1.95
C HIS A 66 -5.16 -15.82 -2.00
N TRP A 67 -6.03 -14.99 -1.40
CA TRP A 67 -5.82 -13.54 -1.37
C TRP A 67 -4.67 -13.13 -0.42
N ARG A 68 -4.49 -13.85 0.69
CA ARG A 68 -3.34 -13.65 1.59
C ARG A 68 -2.02 -13.98 0.90
N GLN A 69 -1.97 -15.06 0.13
CA GLN A 69 -0.78 -15.43 -0.65
C GLN A 69 -0.46 -14.39 -1.73
N LYS A 70 -1.50 -13.87 -2.43
CA LYS A 70 -1.31 -12.76 -3.39
C LYS A 70 -0.80 -11.50 -2.71
N ALA A 71 -1.36 -11.14 -1.56
CA ALA A 71 -0.92 -9.99 -0.77
C ALA A 71 0.53 -10.14 -0.33
N PHE A 72 0.92 -11.32 0.14
CA PHE A 72 2.28 -11.62 0.54
C PHE A 72 3.27 -11.51 -0.63
N LYS A 73 2.95 -12.10 -1.78
CA LYS A 73 3.77 -12.00 -3.00
C LYS A 73 3.93 -10.55 -3.44
N LEU A 74 2.82 -9.79 -3.46
CA LEU A 74 2.85 -8.37 -3.82
C LEU A 74 3.73 -7.57 -2.84
N SER A 75 3.54 -7.76 -1.54
CA SER A 75 4.34 -7.10 -0.49
C SER A 75 5.83 -7.38 -0.66
N THR A 76 6.20 -8.65 -0.83
CA THR A 76 7.59 -9.07 -1.03
C THR A 76 8.19 -8.44 -2.29
N THR A 77 7.44 -8.41 -3.40
CA THR A 77 7.88 -7.79 -4.65
C THR A 77 8.09 -6.28 -4.49
N LEU A 78 7.14 -5.59 -3.85
CA LEU A 78 7.26 -4.15 -3.59
C LEU A 78 8.46 -3.84 -2.70
N LEU A 79 8.66 -4.59 -1.61
CA LEU A 79 9.82 -4.41 -0.73
C LEU A 79 11.14 -4.65 -1.46
N PHE A 80 11.20 -5.67 -2.31
CA PHE A 80 12.40 -5.97 -3.10
C PHE A 80 12.71 -4.86 -4.10
N VAL A 81 11.72 -4.40 -4.86
CA VAL A 81 11.87 -3.30 -5.83
C VAL A 81 12.28 -2.01 -5.12
N GLY A 82 11.63 -1.67 -4.00
CA GLY A 82 11.98 -0.49 -3.21
C GLY A 82 13.39 -0.58 -2.62
N GLY A 83 13.78 -1.75 -2.13
CA GLY A 83 15.13 -2.00 -1.65
C GLY A 83 16.18 -1.84 -2.75
N LEU A 84 15.93 -2.40 -3.94
CA LEU A 84 16.82 -2.23 -5.09
C LEU A 84 16.92 -0.76 -5.53
N ALA A 85 15.81 -0.03 -5.57
CA ALA A 85 15.82 1.39 -5.93
C ALA A 85 16.60 2.23 -4.91
N ALA A 86 16.41 1.95 -3.61
CA ALA A 86 17.15 2.61 -2.54
C ALA A 86 18.66 2.27 -2.63
N PHE A 87 19.00 1.02 -2.91
CA PHE A 87 20.39 0.61 -3.08
C PHE A 87 21.04 1.26 -4.31
N ALA A 88 20.34 1.25 -5.46
CA ALA A 88 20.84 1.86 -6.69
C ALA A 88 21.07 3.37 -6.56
N SER A 89 20.25 4.08 -5.76
CA SER A 89 20.44 5.50 -5.51
C SER A 89 21.72 5.78 -4.71
N ASN A 90 22.15 4.86 -3.83
CA ASN A 90 23.42 4.97 -3.12
C ASN A 90 24.64 4.75 -4.03
N PHE A 91 24.55 3.91 -5.06
CA PHE A 91 25.64 3.72 -6.02
C PHE A 91 25.97 4.99 -6.83
N ARG A 92 24.98 5.78 -7.21
CA ARG A 92 25.20 7.07 -7.87
C ARG A 92 25.94 8.06 -6.97
N PHE A 93 25.69 8.02 -5.68
CA PHE A 93 26.44 8.82 -4.70
C PHE A 93 27.93 8.40 -4.64
N LEU A 94 28.22 7.12 -4.72
CA LEU A 94 29.60 6.60 -4.72
C LEU A 94 30.37 6.90 -6.03
N SER A 95 29.66 7.10 -7.15
CA SER A 95 30.25 7.39 -8.46
C SER A 95 30.68 8.87 -8.63
N GLY A 96 30.54 9.71 -7.61
CA GLY A 96 30.98 11.11 -7.64
C GLY A 96 30.08 12.05 -8.46
N ASP A 97 28.95 11.57 -8.97
CA ASP A 97 27.94 12.42 -9.56
C ASP A 97 27.36 13.35 -8.47
N THR A 98 27.53 14.66 -8.69
CA THR A 98 27.07 15.73 -7.77
C THR A 98 25.54 15.86 -7.75
N PHE A 99 24.81 14.77 -7.84
CA PHE A 99 23.39 14.79 -7.61
C PHE A 99 23.18 14.84 -6.09
N GLU A 100 23.13 16.06 -5.54
CA GLU A 100 22.77 16.30 -4.14
C GLU A 100 21.34 15.78 -3.90
N ILE A 101 21.22 14.48 -3.61
CA ILE A 101 19.96 13.96 -3.06
C ILE A 101 19.83 14.58 -1.68
N ASN A 102 18.92 15.53 -1.55
CA ASN A 102 18.56 16.05 -0.23
C ASN A 102 18.12 14.86 0.62
N SER A 103 18.94 14.48 1.61
CA SER A 103 18.74 13.30 2.45
C SER A 103 17.36 13.26 3.10
N THR A 104 16.80 14.43 3.43
CA THR A 104 15.44 14.55 3.97
C THR A 104 14.38 14.17 2.95
N LYS A 105 14.49 14.59 1.69
CA LYS A 105 13.54 14.22 0.63
C LYS A 105 13.62 12.74 0.31
N PHE A 106 14.81 12.18 0.29
CA PHE A 106 15.03 10.75 0.08
C PHE A 106 14.37 9.93 1.20
N LEU A 107 14.62 10.29 2.45
CA LEU A 107 14.05 9.59 3.61
C LEU A 107 12.51 9.68 3.62
N LEU A 108 11.95 10.84 3.30
CA LEU A 108 10.50 11.03 3.15
C LEU A 108 9.95 10.15 2.02
N GLY A 109 10.61 10.11 0.86
CA GLY A 109 10.20 9.28 -0.27
C GLY A 109 10.17 7.79 0.09
N VAL A 110 11.21 7.29 0.75
CA VAL A 110 11.27 5.91 1.24
C VAL A 110 10.18 5.64 2.28
N GLY A 111 9.95 6.55 3.22
CA GLY A 111 8.92 6.41 4.24
C GLY A 111 7.52 6.30 3.64
N TYR A 112 7.16 7.19 2.72
CA TYR A 112 5.87 7.12 2.03
C TYR A 112 5.75 5.90 1.13
N TYR A 113 6.83 5.48 0.45
CA TYR A 113 6.83 4.25 -0.34
C TYR A 113 6.48 3.02 0.52
N LEU A 114 7.08 2.90 1.69
CA LEU A 114 6.80 1.81 2.62
C LEU A 114 5.35 1.86 3.13
N LEU A 115 4.82 3.04 3.45
CA LEU A 115 3.43 3.22 3.84
C LEU A 115 2.46 2.81 2.73
N PHE A 116 2.69 3.23 1.48
CA PHE A 116 1.86 2.83 0.35
C PHE A 116 1.93 1.33 0.09
N SER A 117 3.12 0.75 0.13
CA SER A 117 3.32 -0.70 -0.06
C SER A 117 2.56 -1.49 1.00
N TYR A 118 2.66 -1.08 2.27
CA TYR A 118 1.92 -1.69 3.37
C TYR A 118 0.41 -1.54 3.19
N PHE A 119 -0.07 -0.34 2.84
CA PHE A 119 -1.49 -0.08 2.70
C PHE A 119 -2.11 -0.89 1.56
N ILE A 120 -1.45 -0.97 0.40
CA ILE A 120 -1.92 -1.73 -0.75
C ILE A 120 -1.94 -3.24 -0.43
N SER A 121 -0.84 -3.78 0.09
CA SER A 121 -0.73 -5.21 0.37
C SER A 121 -1.60 -5.65 1.56
N GLY A 122 -1.69 -4.82 2.60
CA GLY A 122 -2.46 -5.12 3.81
C GLY A 122 -3.98 -5.07 3.59
N THR A 123 -4.45 -4.28 2.62
CA THR A 123 -5.88 -4.18 2.31
C THR A 123 -6.35 -5.23 1.29
N LEU A 124 -5.42 -5.85 0.55
CA LEU A 124 -5.73 -6.78 -0.54
C LEU A 124 -6.56 -8.00 -0.11
N PRO A 125 -6.30 -8.67 1.04
CA PRO A 125 -7.12 -9.80 1.48
C PRO A 125 -8.57 -9.43 1.75
N ALA A 126 -8.81 -8.27 2.40
CA ALA A 126 -10.15 -7.79 2.70
C ALA A 126 -10.94 -7.43 1.43
N VAL A 127 -10.30 -6.70 0.52
CA VAL A 127 -10.90 -6.32 -0.77
C VAL A 127 -11.15 -7.54 -1.64
N GLY A 128 -10.18 -8.44 -1.74
CA GLY A 128 -10.30 -9.65 -2.54
C GLY A 128 -11.41 -10.57 -2.04
N TYR A 129 -11.51 -10.74 -0.72
CA TYR A 129 -12.59 -11.48 -0.09
C TYR A 129 -13.95 -10.85 -0.43
N ALA A 130 -14.12 -9.56 -0.19
CA ALA A 130 -15.37 -8.85 -0.47
C ALA A 130 -15.79 -8.94 -1.94
N LEU A 131 -14.87 -8.80 -2.88
CA LEU A 131 -15.15 -8.91 -4.32
C LEU A 131 -15.63 -10.31 -4.71
N THR A 132 -15.00 -11.35 -4.16
CA THR A 132 -15.36 -12.74 -4.51
C THR A 132 -16.76 -13.09 -4.03
N PHE A 133 -17.16 -12.64 -2.84
CA PHE A 133 -18.48 -12.95 -2.29
C PHE A 133 -19.60 -12.01 -2.79
N ASN A 134 -19.28 -10.77 -3.18
CA ASN A 134 -20.29 -9.87 -3.76
C ASN A 134 -20.70 -10.31 -5.17
N GLN A 135 -19.80 -10.87 -5.96
CA GLN A 135 -20.14 -11.40 -7.29
C GLN A 135 -21.08 -12.58 -7.25
N ASN A 136 -20.95 -13.46 -6.24
CA ASN A 136 -21.81 -14.63 -6.09
C ASN A 136 -23.22 -14.33 -5.54
N SER A 137 -23.49 -13.09 -5.14
CA SER A 137 -24.82 -12.68 -4.66
C SER A 137 -25.72 -12.07 -5.75
N GLU A 138 -25.17 -11.85 -6.96
CA GLU A 138 -25.90 -11.27 -8.10
C GLU A 138 -26.36 -12.34 -9.13
N ASP A 139 -25.96 -13.61 -8.97
CA ASP A 139 -26.38 -14.76 -9.75
C ASP A 139 -27.46 -15.57 -9.00
#